data_b5312a03087b90151998fcbd3f58140e
#
_entry.id   b5312a03087b90151998fcbd3f58140e
#
_cell.length_a   1.000
_cell.length_b   1.000
_cell.length_c   1.000
_cell.angle_alpha   90.00
_cell.angle_beta   90.00
_cell.angle_gamma   90.00
#
_symmetry.space_group_name_H-M   'P 1'
#
loop_
_entity.id
_entity.type
_entity.pdbx_description
1 polymer ?
#
loop_
_entity_poly.entity_id
_entity_poly.type
_entity_poly.pdbx_seq_one_letter_code
_entity_poly.pdbx_strand_id
1 'polypeptide(L)'
;MITGDLDRELAAALAALAADGQLPAAAARLAPGGTWRPAPGDRPAAFGTSLAFELARLNGRSPAEVAAVLAPPLGALPWIQAAEPSGDGYLTITVTPQALAASAARMAAAGLSCAHSTILRGTAAAVRPWPDLAAARSWPEAWQDQADTMSGRLAQAAGATVSITSEWKRGGLQPPPARDRRSPVYAAVAYLGVSSVRYRLARTVPGSTAQLAKLSEPRARTADPLYIVQQAHADAASTLRWAADLHLARVGLGERPMELLTAKAELELLGLLAWLPVRVAAAACRHRPDEVPRYLEQVAEAWMTCRQAAPALPFGGRAAPDEPELASARLVLADAARAALAAGLALTGITASERM
;
A
#
# COMPACT_ATOMS: atom_id res chain seq x y z
N MET A 1 -0.55 11.22 4.36
CA MET A 1 -1.21 9.90 4.54
C MET A 1 -1.35 9.64 6.02
N ILE A 2 -2.42 8.97 6.45
CA ILE A 2 -2.79 8.81 7.87
C ILE A 2 -1.65 8.25 8.73
N THR A 3 -0.92 7.25 8.25
CA THR A 3 0.20 6.66 8.99
C THR A 3 1.37 7.64 9.16
N GLY A 4 1.65 8.49 8.18
CA GLY A 4 2.65 9.55 8.33
C GLY A 4 2.18 10.68 9.26
N ASP A 5 0.87 10.91 9.34
CA ASP A 5 0.29 11.84 10.32
C ASP A 5 0.42 11.24 11.72
N LEU A 6 0.13 9.95 11.90
CA LEU A 6 0.34 9.23 13.16
C LEU A 6 1.82 9.24 13.59
N ASP A 7 2.76 9.05 12.67
CA ASP A 7 4.19 9.13 12.97
C ASP A 7 4.59 10.50 13.50
N ARG A 8 4.08 11.57 12.90
CA ARG A 8 4.37 12.94 13.30
C ARG A 8 3.81 13.25 14.69
N GLU A 9 2.56 12.88 14.95
CA GLU A 9 1.91 13.12 16.24
C GLU A 9 2.56 12.28 17.35
N LEU A 10 2.92 11.04 17.04
CA LEU A 10 3.63 10.19 17.99
C LEU A 10 5.02 10.75 18.33
N ALA A 11 5.76 11.25 17.33
CA ALA A 11 7.04 11.94 17.57
C ALA A 11 6.87 13.19 18.42
N ALA A 12 5.81 13.99 18.17
CA ALA A 12 5.50 15.17 18.98
C ALA A 12 5.15 14.79 20.42
N ALA A 13 4.33 13.75 20.63
CA ALA A 13 4.00 13.24 21.95
C ALA A 13 5.25 12.74 22.71
N LEU A 14 6.14 12.01 22.03
CA LEU A 14 7.41 11.55 22.62
C LEU A 14 8.29 12.73 23.06
N ALA A 15 8.40 13.78 22.24
CA ALA A 15 9.19 14.96 22.56
C ALA A 15 8.60 15.72 23.78
N ALA A 16 7.28 15.88 23.83
CA ALA A 16 6.60 16.54 24.94
C ALA A 16 6.77 15.75 26.26
N LEU A 17 6.51 14.44 26.23
CA LEU A 17 6.64 13.58 27.42
C LEU A 17 8.10 13.48 27.92
N ALA A 18 9.07 13.56 27.02
CA ALA A 18 10.48 13.64 27.40
C ALA A 18 10.84 15.00 28.05
N ALA A 19 10.30 16.11 27.55
CA ALA A 19 10.48 17.43 28.13
C ALA A 19 9.85 17.54 29.52
N ASP A 20 8.69 16.89 29.72
CA ASP A 20 7.99 16.83 31.03
C ASP A 20 8.61 15.81 31.99
N GLY A 21 9.70 15.12 31.62
CA GLY A 21 10.37 14.12 32.45
C GLY A 21 9.59 12.81 32.66
N GLN A 22 8.49 12.59 31.95
CA GLN A 22 7.70 11.36 32.01
C GLN A 22 8.35 10.22 31.23
N LEU A 23 9.13 10.55 30.20
CA LEU A 23 9.97 9.63 29.42
C LEU A 23 11.42 10.12 29.43
N PRO A 24 12.42 9.21 29.22
CA PRO A 24 13.81 9.60 29.11
C PRO A 24 14.06 10.48 27.87
N ALA A 25 15.00 11.42 27.94
CA ALA A 25 15.34 12.32 26.83
C ALA A 25 15.68 11.57 25.50
N ALA A 26 16.14 10.32 25.60
CA ALA A 26 16.40 9.45 24.44
C ALA A 26 15.10 9.13 23.66
N ALA A 27 13.94 9.15 24.30
CA ALA A 27 12.66 8.86 23.65
C ALA A 27 12.33 9.89 22.55
N ALA A 28 12.69 11.15 22.75
CA ALA A 28 12.48 12.21 21.75
C ALA A 28 13.26 12.02 20.44
N ARG A 29 14.24 11.13 20.43
CA ARG A 29 15.08 10.80 19.25
C ARG A 29 14.62 9.56 18.50
N LEU A 30 13.63 8.84 19.03
CA LEU A 30 13.09 7.67 18.34
C LEU A 30 12.26 8.09 17.14
N ALA A 31 12.52 7.43 16.01
CA ALA A 31 11.71 7.58 14.82
C ALA A 31 10.57 6.54 14.86
N PRO A 32 9.31 6.91 15.04
CA PRO A 32 8.20 5.97 15.15
C PRO A 32 7.88 5.27 13.83
N GLY A 33 8.47 5.70 12.72
CA GLY A 33 8.20 5.18 11.39
C GLY A 33 8.40 3.66 11.27
N GLY A 34 7.41 2.99 10.68
CA GLY A 34 7.46 1.53 10.43
C GLY A 34 7.02 0.64 11.59
N THR A 35 6.64 1.19 12.72
CA THR A 35 6.16 0.41 13.88
C THR A 35 4.68 0.03 13.80
N TRP A 36 3.94 0.65 12.88
CA TRP A 36 2.50 0.45 12.75
C TRP A 36 2.14 -0.93 12.19
N ARG A 37 1.12 -1.54 12.77
CA ARG A 37 0.53 -2.82 12.37
C ARG A 37 -1.00 -2.72 12.47
N PRO A 38 -1.76 -3.51 11.69
CA PRO A 38 -3.19 -3.65 11.92
C PRO A 38 -3.44 -4.09 13.37
N ALA A 39 -4.36 -3.41 14.04
CA ALA A 39 -4.77 -3.83 15.37
C ALA A 39 -5.50 -5.19 15.31
N PRO A 40 -5.46 -5.99 16.38
CA PRO A 40 -6.23 -7.23 16.45
C PRO A 40 -7.73 -6.97 16.28
N GLY A 41 -8.41 -7.87 15.59
CA GLY A 41 -9.84 -7.76 15.28
C GLY A 41 -10.12 -7.06 13.95
N ASP A 42 -11.37 -7.14 13.51
CA ASP A 42 -11.84 -6.57 12.23
C ASP A 42 -12.17 -5.07 12.41
N ARG A 43 -11.13 -4.26 12.62
CA ARG A 43 -11.24 -2.82 12.85
C ARG A 43 -10.43 -2.04 11.80
N PRO A 44 -11.05 -1.67 10.66
CA PRO A 44 -10.32 -1.02 9.55
C PRO A 44 -9.68 0.31 9.90
N ALA A 45 -10.18 1.02 10.94
CA ALA A 45 -9.69 2.31 11.40
C ALA A 45 -8.64 2.21 12.54
N ALA A 46 -8.22 1.00 12.94
CA ALA A 46 -7.36 0.80 14.10
C ALA A 46 -5.91 0.47 13.71
N PHE A 47 -4.99 1.20 14.32
CA PHE A 47 -3.54 1.13 14.08
C PHE A 47 -2.84 0.77 15.38
N GLY A 48 -2.17 -0.37 15.41
CA GLY A 48 -1.37 -0.82 16.54
C GLY A 48 0.10 -0.43 16.39
N THR A 49 0.76 -0.04 17.48
CA THR A 49 2.21 0.13 17.51
C THR A 49 2.84 -0.62 18.68
N SER A 50 4.03 -1.15 18.46
CA SER A 50 4.86 -1.82 19.47
C SER A 50 5.93 -0.89 20.08
N LEU A 51 5.86 0.42 19.82
CA LEU A 51 6.89 1.37 20.25
C LEU A 51 7.10 1.38 21.77
N ALA A 52 6.05 1.10 22.55
CA ALA A 52 6.15 1.04 24.00
C ALA A 52 7.15 -0.03 24.49
N PHE A 53 7.34 -1.12 23.75
CA PHE A 53 8.35 -2.13 24.10
C PHE A 53 9.80 -1.61 23.95
N GLU A 54 10.06 -0.78 22.94
CA GLU A 54 11.37 -0.16 22.72
C GLU A 54 11.66 0.88 23.81
N LEU A 55 10.65 1.70 24.13
CA LEU A 55 10.73 2.72 25.17
C LEU A 55 10.89 2.12 26.56
N ALA A 56 10.23 1.00 26.84
CA ALA A 56 10.35 0.29 28.11
C ALA A 56 11.79 -0.13 28.42
N ARG A 57 12.53 -0.57 27.39
CA ARG A 57 13.97 -0.92 27.51
C ARG A 57 14.84 0.27 27.88
N LEU A 58 14.46 1.49 27.49
CA LEU A 58 15.19 2.72 27.78
C LEU A 58 14.83 3.31 29.15
N ASN A 59 13.70 2.91 29.73
CA ASN A 59 13.05 3.60 30.84
C ASN A 59 12.95 2.78 32.12
N GLY A 60 13.17 1.44 32.04
CA GLY A 60 13.02 0.54 33.19
C GLY A 60 11.57 0.34 33.67
N ARG A 61 10.57 0.86 32.91
CA ARG A 61 9.15 0.64 33.15
C ARG A 61 8.64 -0.55 32.33
N SER A 62 7.47 -1.08 32.68
CA SER A 62 6.82 -2.07 31.83
C SER A 62 6.31 -1.44 30.52
N PRO A 63 6.22 -2.21 29.42
CA PRO A 63 5.63 -1.70 28.17
C PRO A 63 4.19 -1.20 28.33
N ALA A 64 3.39 -1.83 29.21
CA ALA A 64 2.04 -1.43 29.51
C ALA A 64 1.96 -0.05 30.17
N GLU A 65 2.85 0.26 31.13
CA GLU A 65 2.94 1.58 31.74
C GLU A 65 3.35 2.64 30.73
N VAL A 66 4.30 2.33 29.84
CA VAL A 66 4.72 3.26 28.77
C VAL A 66 3.56 3.51 27.78
N ALA A 67 2.82 2.47 27.39
CA ALA A 67 1.65 2.62 26.51
C ALA A 67 0.56 3.50 27.18
N ALA A 68 0.36 3.34 28.50
CA ALA A 68 -0.57 4.16 29.27
C ALA A 68 -0.18 5.65 29.33
N VAL A 69 1.12 5.96 29.33
CA VAL A 69 1.62 7.35 29.29
C VAL A 69 1.48 7.94 27.89
N LEU A 70 1.62 7.13 26.82
CA LEU A 70 1.50 7.59 25.43
C LEU A 70 0.03 7.81 24.99
N ALA A 71 -0.92 7.11 25.58
CA ALA A 71 -2.32 7.13 25.15
C ALA A 71 -3.00 8.51 25.31
N PRO A 72 -2.92 9.22 26.46
CA PRO A 72 -3.66 10.48 26.65
C PRO A 72 -3.31 11.59 25.64
N PRO A 73 -2.03 11.93 25.36
CA PRO A 73 -1.73 13.02 24.44
C PRO A 73 -2.18 12.68 23.00
N LEU A 74 -2.21 11.41 22.61
CA LEU A 74 -2.70 11.00 21.30
C LEU A 74 -4.23 11.00 21.26
N GLY A 75 -4.89 10.50 22.32
CA GLY A 75 -6.34 10.51 22.42
C GLY A 75 -6.97 11.89 22.48
N ALA A 76 -6.20 12.94 22.81
CA ALA A 76 -6.64 14.32 22.80
C ALA A 76 -6.75 14.92 21.38
N LEU A 77 -6.21 14.27 20.35
CA LEU A 77 -6.25 14.77 18.98
C LEU A 77 -7.65 14.60 18.38
N PRO A 78 -8.22 15.63 17.72
CA PRO A 78 -9.62 15.63 17.29
C PRO A 78 -9.95 14.60 16.20
N TRP A 79 -8.94 14.10 15.50
CA TRP A 79 -9.09 13.09 14.46
C TRP A 79 -8.79 11.66 14.95
N ILE A 80 -8.46 11.50 16.23
CA ILE A 80 -8.31 10.22 16.91
C ILE A 80 -9.57 9.96 17.74
N GLN A 81 -10.24 8.85 17.45
CA GLN A 81 -11.43 8.44 18.18
C GLN A 81 -11.07 7.82 19.54
N ALA A 82 -9.99 7.04 19.59
CA ALA A 82 -9.48 6.41 20.80
C ALA A 82 -8.00 6.10 20.67
N ALA A 83 -7.27 6.21 21.78
CA ALA A 83 -5.90 5.71 21.94
C ALA A 83 -5.85 4.91 23.24
N GLU A 84 -5.61 3.60 23.13
CA GLU A 84 -5.78 2.66 24.24
C GLU A 84 -4.58 1.71 24.33
N PRO A 85 -4.01 1.49 25.52
CA PRO A 85 -3.13 0.36 25.74
C PRO A 85 -3.87 -0.95 25.47
N SER A 86 -3.21 -1.88 24.78
CA SER A 86 -3.79 -3.19 24.47
C SER A 86 -2.77 -4.30 24.73
N GLY A 87 -3.23 -5.39 25.36
CA GLY A 87 -2.36 -6.49 25.74
C GLY A 87 -1.21 -6.05 26.65
N ASP A 88 -0.04 -6.67 26.47
CA ASP A 88 1.14 -6.49 27.36
C ASP A 88 1.96 -5.24 27.02
N GLY A 89 1.41 -4.25 26.31
CA GLY A 89 2.15 -3.01 26.02
C GLY A 89 2.07 -2.55 24.58
N TYR A 90 1.14 -3.06 23.77
CA TYR A 90 0.79 -2.42 22.50
C TYR A 90 -0.05 -1.18 22.77
N LEU A 91 0.08 -0.18 21.91
CA LEU A 91 -0.81 0.96 21.85
C LEU A 91 -1.68 0.84 20.61
N THR A 92 -2.99 0.81 20.78
CA THR A 92 -3.96 0.81 19.67
C THR A 92 -4.57 2.18 19.53
N ILE A 93 -4.48 2.75 18.34
CA ILE A 93 -5.06 4.05 17.99
C ILE A 93 -6.17 3.80 16.97
N THR A 94 -7.39 4.19 17.32
CA THR A 94 -8.52 4.20 16.41
C THR A 94 -8.73 5.61 15.89
N VAL A 95 -8.63 5.79 14.58
CA VAL A 95 -8.86 7.10 13.94
C VAL A 95 -10.33 7.26 13.58
N THR A 96 -10.78 8.51 13.47
CA THR A 96 -12.15 8.78 13.04
C THR A 96 -12.37 8.39 11.58
N PRO A 97 -13.59 7.99 11.17
CA PRO A 97 -13.92 7.75 9.76
C PRO A 97 -13.57 8.94 8.86
N GLN A 98 -13.76 10.16 9.36
CA GLN A 98 -13.40 11.39 8.66
C GLN A 98 -11.91 11.48 8.35
N ALA A 99 -11.04 11.10 9.29
CA ALA A 99 -9.60 11.08 9.08
C ALA A 99 -9.17 10.06 8.00
N LEU A 100 -9.79 8.86 8.00
CA LEU A 100 -9.58 7.87 6.93
C LEU A 100 -10.02 8.42 5.57
N ALA A 101 -11.20 9.00 5.51
CA ALA A 101 -11.77 9.57 4.32
C ALA A 101 -10.92 10.73 3.77
N ALA A 102 -10.47 11.64 4.64
CA ALA A 102 -9.54 12.70 4.27
C ALA A 102 -8.19 12.14 3.77
N SER A 103 -7.71 11.02 4.34
CA SER A 103 -6.52 10.34 3.83
C SER A 103 -6.73 9.78 2.42
N ALA A 104 -7.89 9.19 2.12
CA ALA A 104 -8.22 8.71 0.79
C ALA A 104 -8.30 9.87 -0.24
N ALA A 105 -8.86 11.01 0.12
CA ALA A 105 -8.87 12.20 -0.73
C ALA A 105 -7.44 12.68 -1.07
N ARG A 106 -6.54 12.67 -0.08
CA ARG A 106 -5.11 12.97 -0.31
C ARG A 106 -4.43 11.92 -1.21
N MET A 107 -4.82 10.65 -1.12
CA MET A 107 -4.31 9.59 -2.01
C MET A 107 -4.74 9.82 -3.44
N ALA A 108 -6.01 10.14 -3.68
CA ALA A 108 -6.52 10.48 -4.99
C ALA A 108 -5.73 11.65 -5.62
N ALA A 109 -5.51 12.71 -4.86
CA ALA A 109 -4.75 13.87 -5.28
C ALA A 109 -3.25 13.56 -5.54
N ALA A 110 -2.66 12.67 -4.75
CA ALA A 110 -1.25 12.27 -4.89
C ALA A 110 -0.99 11.34 -6.09
N GLY A 111 -2.02 10.67 -6.62
CA GLY A 111 -1.87 9.76 -7.76
C GLY A 111 -0.84 8.66 -7.49
N LEU A 112 0.13 8.48 -8.39
CA LEU A 112 1.16 7.43 -8.26
C LEU A 112 2.05 7.58 -7.02
N SER A 113 2.17 8.77 -6.45
CA SER A 113 2.96 8.99 -5.24
C SER A 113 2.22 8.63 -3.94
N CYS A 114 0.96 8.16 -4.02
CA CYS A 114 0.18 7.77 -2.85
C CYS A 114 0.77 6.58 -2.06
N ALA A 115 1.62 5.78 -2.69
CA ALA A 115 2.36 4.68 -2.05
C ALA A 115 3.64 5.12 -1.33
N HIS A 116 4.05 6.40 -1.44
CA HIS A 116 5.31 6.89 -0.91
C HIS A 116 5.22 7.19 0.59
N SER A 117 6.36 6.98 1.27
CA SER A 117 6.57 7.33 2.68
C SER A 117 8.00 7.81 2.91
N THR A 118 8.32 8.16 4.14
CA THR A 118 9.67 8.56 4.56
C THR A 118 10.29 7.58 5.56
N ILE A 119 9.72 6.39 5.68
CA ILE A 119 10.10 5.38 6.70
C ILE A 119 11.56 4.94 6.55
N LEU A 120 12.07 4.84 5.32
CA LEU A 120 13.46 4.48 5.02
C LEU A 120 14.37 5.70 4.75
N ARG A 121 13.97 6.90 5.20
CA ARG A 121 14.83 8.08 5.09
C ARG A 121 16.18 7.83 5.80
N GLY A 122 17.27 8.17 5.12
CA GLY A 122 18.63 7.93 5.63
C GLY A 122 19.21 6.56 5.30
N THR A 123 18.44 5.65 4.68
CA THR A 123 18.98 4.41 4.10
C THR A 123 19.32 4.60 2.64
N ALA A 124 20.19 3.74 2.09
CA ALA A 124 20.56 3.74 0.68
C ALA A 124 20.02 2.49 -0.02
N ALA A 125 19.56 2.64 -1.27
CA ALA A 125 19.11 1.54 -2.10
C ALA A 125 19.57 1.72 -3.54
N ALA A 126 19.79 0.61 -4.26
CA ALA A 126 20.07 0.62 -5.68
C ALA A 126 18.79 0.38 -6.47
N VAL A 127 18.50 1.24 -7.44
CA VAL A 127 17.37 1.06 -8.37
C VAL A 127 17.93 0.68 -9.74
N ARG A 128 17.40 -0.41 -10.27
CA ARG A 128 17.75 -0.97 -11.59
C ARG A 128 16.63 -0.75 -12.60
N PRO A 129 16.91 -0.73 -13.89
CA PRO A 129 15.88 -0.80 -14.92
C PRO A 129 15.10 -2.13 -14.80
N TRP A 130 13.87 -2.17 -15.28
CA TRP A 130 13.11 -3.40 -15.33
C TRP A 130 13.77 -4.42 -16.25
N PRO A 131 13.89 -5.71 -15.84
CA PRO A 131 14.53 -6.74 -16.65
C PRO A 131 13.73 -7.03 -17.93
N ASP A 132 14.44 -7.34 -19.01
CA ASP A 132 13.84 -8.01 -20.17
C ASP A 132 13.64 -9.48 -19.81
N LEU A 133 12.44 -9.82 -19.35
CA LEU A 133 12.11 -11.18 -18.93
C LEU A 133 12.25 -12.19 -20.08
N ALA A 134 12.08 -11.77 -21.34
CA ALA A 134 12.25 -12.64 -22.49
C ALA A 134 13.71 -13.05 -22.73
N ALA A 135 14.67 -12.34 -22.13
CA ALA A 135 16.10 -12.67 -22.19
C ALA A 135 16.55 -13.60 -21.05
N ALA A 136 15.71 -13.84 -20.03
CA ALA A 136 16.06 -14.72 -18.91
C ALA A 136 16.11 -16.18 -19.35
N ARG A 137 17.14 -16.90 -18.90
CA ARG A 137 17.39 -18.31 -19.28
C ARG A 137 16.60 -19.29 -18.43
N SER A 138 16.24 -18.89 -17.21
CA SER A 138 15.55 -19.77 -16.25
C SER A 138 14.61 -18.96 -15.35
N TRP A 139 13.66 -19.66 -14.72
CA TRP A 139 12.75 -19.07 -13.75
C TRP A 139 13.44 -18.47 -12.51
N PRO A 140 14.45 -19.13 -11.91
CA PRO A 140 15.19 -18.52 -10.79
C PRO A 140 15.89 -17.22 -11.18
N GLU A 141 16.48 -17.15 -12.37
CA GLU A 141 17.11 -15.93 -12.88
C GLU A 141 16.09 -14.81 -13.08
N ALA A 142 14.99 -15.07 -13.78
CA ALA A 142 13.92 -14.10 -13.99
C ALA A 142 13.32 -13.58 -12.67
N TRP A 143 13.14 -14.50 -11.71
CA TRP A 143 12.62 -14.14 -10.40
C TRP A 143 13.59 -13.25 -9.62
N GLN A 144 14.88 -13.60 -9.58
CA GLN A 144 15.89 -12.80 -8.87
C GLN A 144 15.97 -11.39 -9.43
N ASP A 145 16.03 -11.27 -10.75
CA ASP A 145 16.09 -9.98 -11.43
C ASP A 145 14.85 -9.12 -11.17
N GLN A 146 13.67 -9.73 -11.18
CA GLN A 146 12.41 -9.04 -10.84
C GLN A 146 12.37 -8.63 -9.37
N ALA A 147 12.76 -9.51 -8.45
CA ALA A 147 12.74 -9.27 -7.02
C ALA A 147 13.72 -8.16 -6.61
N ASP A 148 14.95 -8.18 -7.16
CA ASP A 148 15.96 -7.16 -6.90
C ASP A 148 15.51 -5.77 -7.40
N THR A 149 14.94 -5.71 -8.61
CA THR A 149 14.44 -4.46 -9.17
C THR A 149 13.27 -3.92 -8.35
N MET A 150 12.32 -4.78 -7.95
CA MET A 150 11.22 -4.38 -7.08
C MET A 150 11.71 -3.89 -5.73
N SER A 151 12.62 -4.62 -5.09
CA SER A 151 13.14 -4.25 -3.76
C SER A 151 13.75 -2.84 -3.76
N GLY A 152 14.53 -2.49 -4.79
CA GLY A 152 15.07 -1.15 -4.94
C GLY A 152 13.98 -0.08 -5.11
N ARG A 153 12.95 -0.35 -5.90
CA ARG A 153 11.83 0.59 -6.11
C ARG A 153 10.92 0.73 -4.89
N LEU A 154 10.69 -0.36 -4.15
CA LEU A 154 9.97 -0.31 -2.89
C LEU A 154 10.73 0.52 -1.84
N ALA A 155 12.05 0.35 -1.75
CA ALA A 155 12.90 1.15 -0.87
C ALA A 155 12.87 2.64 -1.27
N GLN A 156 12.93 2.94 -2.58
CA GLN A 156 12.77 4.30 -3.10
C GLN A 156 11.43 4.90 -2.70
N ALA A 157 10.33 4.18 -2.91
CA ALA A 157 8.99 4.64 -2.53
C ALA A 157 8.86 4.81 -1.00
N ALA A 158 9.60 4.04 -0.22
CA ALA A 158 9.67 4.17 1.24
C ALA A 158 10.60 5.31 1.72
N GLY A 159 11.23 6.06 0.81
CA GLY A 159 12.03 7.23 1.13
C GLY A 159 13.54 7.00 1.22
N ALA A 160 14.05 5.84 0.82
CA ALA A 160 15.49 5.58 0.75
C ALA A 160 16.14 6.48 -0.32
N THR A 161 17.37 6.93 -0.07
CA THR A 161 18.21 7.59 -1.06
C THR A 161 18.64 6.57 -2.10
N VAL A 162 18.38 6.86 -3.38
CA VAL A 162 18.64 5.90 -4.46
C VAL A 162 19.85 6.25 -5.28
N SER A 163 20.66 5.23 -5.60
CA SER A 163 21.62 5.24 -6.68
C SER A 163 21.02 4.51 -7.89
N ILE A 164 20.96 5.19 -9.03
CA ILE A 164 20.52 4.55 -10.28
C ILE A 164 21.73 3.82 -10.85
N THR A 165 21.66 2.48 -10.88
CA THR A 165 22.66 1.67 -11.57
C THR A 165 22.17 1.41 -12.98
N SER A 166 22.81 2.05 -13.95
CA SER A 166 22.51 1.89 -15.38
C SER A 166 22.91 0.52 -15.94
N GLU A 167 23.68 -0.25 -15.19
CA GLU A 167 24.25 -1.51 -15.64
C GLU A 167 23.83 -2.70 -14.78
N TRP A 168 23.36 -3.74 -15.43
CA TRP A 168 23.30 -5.08 -14.88
C TRP A 168 24.75 -5.60 -14.77
N LYS A 169 25.44 -5.29 -13.66
CA LYS A 169 26.76 -5.88 -13.40
C LYS A 169 26.61 -7.34 -12.99
N ARG A 170 26.37 -8.20 -13.95
CA ARG A 170 26.85 -9.59 -13.87
C ARG A 170 28.24 -9.58 -14.53
N GLY A 171 29.30 -9.56 -13.74
CA GLY A 171 30.69 -9.83 -14.13
C GLY A 171 31.09 -9.45 -15.57
N GLY A 172 31.33 -8.15 -15.84
CA GLY A 172 31.85 -7.70 -17.12
C GLY A 172 30.79 -7.30 -18.13
N LEU A 173 31.17 -6.33 -18.99
CA LEU A 173 30.42 -5.84 -20.14
C LEU A 173 30.06 -6.97 -21.13
N GLN A 174 29.00 -7.70 -20.88
CA GLN A 174 28.41 -8.54 -21.91
C GLN A 174 27.14 -7.85 -22.43
N PRO A 175 26.97 -7.78 -23.76
CA PRO A 175 25.69 -7.37 -24.35
C PRO A 175 24.58 -8.26 -23.79
N PRO A 176 23.32 -7.73 -23.65
CA PRO A 176 22.22 -8.54 -23.17
C PRO A 176 22.18 -9.86 -23.97
N PRO A 177 22.07 -11.00 -23.30
CA PRO A 177 22.08 -12.30 -23.98
C PRO A 177 20.98 -12.30 -25.04
N ALA A 178 21.32 -12.81 -26.22
CA ALA A 178 20.33 -13.00 -27.27
C ALA A 178 19.16 -13.81 -26.69
N ARG A 179 17.91 -13.39 -27.00
CA ARG A 179 16.70 -14.07 -26.52
C ARG A 179 16.74 -15.54 -26.90
N ASP A 180 16.87 -16.42 -25.91
CA ASP A 180 16.83 -17.86 -26.15
C ASP A 180 15.39 -18.32 -26.27
N ARG A 181 14.94 -18.59 -27.47
CA ARG A 181 13.58 -19.10 -27.76
C ARG A 181 13.28 -20.44 -27.10
N ARG A 182 14.28 -21.17 -26.61
CA ARG A 182 14.15 -22.43 -25.86
C ARG A 182 13.94 -22.19 -24.37
N SER A 183 14.15 -20.97 -23.89
CA SER A 183 13.93 -20.63 -22.49
C SER A 183 12.45 -20.81 -22.12
N PRO A 184 12.14 -21.46 -20.98
CA PRO A 184 10.78 -21.58 -20.49
C PRO A 184 10.16 -20.21 -20.14
N VAL A 185 10.99 -19.23 -19.78
CA VAL A 185 10.55 -17.86 -19.49
C VAL A 185 10.15 -17.16 -20.79
N TYR A 186 10.95 -17.29 -21.85
CA TYR A 186 10.61 -16.74 -23.16
C TYR A 186 9.27 -17.30 -23.67
N ALA A 187 9.08 -18.62 -23.60
CA ALA A 187 7.84 -19.25 -24.01
C ALA A 187 6.62 -18.73 -23.21
N ALA A 188 6.78 -18.58 -21.90
CA ALA A 188 5.72 -18.05 -21.06
C ALA A 188 5.42 -16.57 -21.37
N VAL A 189 6.44 -15.74 -21.61
CA VAL A 189 6.27 -14.33 -22.00
C VAL A 189 5.55 -14.22 -23.34
N ALA A 190 5.90 -15.08 -24.31
CA ALA A 190 5.26 -15.12 -25.62
C ALA A 190 3.77 -15.53 -25.55
N TYR A 191 3.44 -16.46 -24.63
CA TYR A 191 2.08 -17.01 -24.49
C TYR A 191 1.19 -16.16 -23.56
N LEU A 192 1.69 -15.78 -22.38
CA LEU A 192 0.92 -15.09 -21.33
C LEU A 192 1.02 -13.57 -21.39
N GLY A 193 2.01 -13.05 -22.11
CA GLY A 193 2.39 -11.65 -22.09
C GLY A 193 3.32 -11.28 -20.92
N VAL A 194 4.16 -10.28 -21.16
CA VAL A 194 5.19 -9.83 -20.20
C VAL A 194 4.61 -9.39 -18.85
N SER A 195 3.47 -8.71 -18.85
CA SER A 195 2.83 -8.20 -17.63
C SER A 195 2.35 -9.34 -16.73
N SER A 196 1.71 -10.39 -17.29
CA SER A 196 1.27 -11.56 -16.52
C SER A 196 2.46 -12.30 -15.92
N VAL A 197 3.51 -12.54 -16.71
CA VAL A 197 4.72 -13.19 -16.21
C VAL A 197 5.38 -12.36 -15.11
N ARG A 198 5.50 -11.05 -15.32
CA ARG A 198 6.06 -10.12 -14.34
C ARG A 198 5.30 -10.14 -13.01
N TYR A 199 3.97 -10.09 -13.05
CA TYR A 199 3.14 -10.12 -11.86
C TYR A 199 3.25 -11.46 -11.11
N ARG A 200 3.25 -12.57 -11.84
CA ARG A 200 3.43 -13.91 -11.26
C ARG A 200 4.79 -14.05 -10.56
N LEU A 201 5.87 -13.52 -11.17
CA LEU A 201 7.19 -13.47 -10.56
C LEU A 201 7.18 -12.57 -9.30
N ALA A 202 6.59 -11.38 -9.40
CA ALA A 202 6.46 -10.44 -8.28
C ALA A 202 5.71 -11.06 -7.08
N ARG A 203 4.73 -11.93 -7.33
CA ARG A 203 3.90 -12.60 -6.32
C ARG A 203 4.58 -13.84 -5.72
N THR A 204 5.67 -14.32 -6.32
CA THR A 204 6.36 -15.52 -5.87
C THR A 204 7.14 -15.28 -4.60
N VAL A 205 6.88 -16.10 -3.59
CA VAL A 205 7.56 -16.04 -2.29
C VAL A 205 9.06 -16.35 -2.47
N PRO A 206 9.97 -15.57 -1.87
CA PRO A 206 11.40 -15.84 -1.89
C PRO A 206 11.73 -17.27 -1.51
N GLY A 207 12.54 -17.96 -2.35
CA GLY A 207 12.96 -19.35 -2.12
C GLY A 207 11.93 -20.43 -2.49
N SER A 208 10.74 -20.08 -2.98
CA SER A 208 9.71 -21.06 -3.34
C SER A 208 9.90 -21.64 -4.75
N THR A 209 10.68 -22.73 -4.85
CA THR A 209 10.87 -23.46 -6.11
C THR A 209 9.56 -24.04 -6.65
N ALA A 210 8.66 -24.48 -5.77
CA ALA A 210 7.35 -25.02 -6.16
C ALA A 210 6.46 -23.97 -6.85
N GLN A 211 6.52 -22.70 -6.43
CA GLN A 211 5.80 -21.62 -7.10
C GLN A 211 6.44 -21.29 -8.46
N LEU A 212 7.77 -21.29 -8.54
CA LEU A 212 8.48 -21.06 -9.81
C LEU A 212 8.13 -22.11 -10.86
N ALA A 213 8.02 -23.39 -10.47
CA ALA A 213 7.65 -24.48 -11.38
C ALA A 213 6.26 -24.30 -12.01
N LYS A 214 5.35 -23.60 -11.33
CA LYS A 214 3.96 -23.37 -11.78
C LYS A 214 3.75 -22.07 -12.57
N LEU A 215 4.80 -21.28 -12.80
CA LEU A 215 4.66 -19.98 -13.48
C LEU A 215 4.23 -20.08 -14.93
N SER A 216 4.60 -21.16 -15.62
CA SER A 216 4.22 -21.41 -17.02
C SER A 216 2.84 -22.07 -17.17
N GLU A 217 2.21 -22.50 -16.06
CA GLU A 217 0.89 -23.12 -16.14
C GLU A 217 -0.15 -22.14 -16.68
N PRO A 218 -0.91 -22.51 -17.74
CA PRO A 218 -2.00 -21.70 -18.22
C PRO A 218 -3.10 -21.62 -17.16
N ARG A 219 -3.68 -20.44 -17.01
CA ARG A 219 -4.83 -20.21 -16.14
C ARG A 219 -5.94 -19.54 -16.93
N ALA A 220 -7.18 -19.78 -16.57
CA ALA A 220 -8.27 -18.97 -17.07
C ALA A 220 -7.99 -17.48 -16.77
N ARG A 221 -8.32 -16.58 -17.69
CA ARG A 221 -8.04 -15.15 -17.55
C ARG A 221 -8.58 -14.58 -16.23
N THR A 222 -9.77 -14.99 -15.84
CA THR A 222 -10.43 -14.58 -14.59
C THR A 222 -9.76 -15.14 -13.33
N ALA A 223 -8.93 -16.19 -13.45
CA ALA A 223 -8.16 -16.76 -12.36
C ALA A 223 -6.71 -16.22 -12.29
N ASP A 224 -6.32 -15.33 -13.21
CA ASP A 224 -5.02 -14.67 -13.17
C ASP A 224 -5.08 -13.51 -12.15
N PRO A 225 -4.25 -13.51 -11.09
CA PRO A 225 -4.26 -12.47 -10.08
C PRO A 225 -4.04 -11.06 -10.65
N LEU A 226 -3.24 -10.92 -11.71
CA LEU A 226 -3.06 -9.63 -12.39
C LEU A 226 -4.38 -9.13 -12.97
N TYR A 227 -5.18 -10.03 -13.55
CA TYR A 227 -6.45 -9.65 -14.16
C TYR A 227 -7.40 -9.00 -13.15
N ILE A 228 -7.50 -9.56 -11.94
CA ILE A 228 -8.34 -9.03 -10.86
C ILE A 228 -7.93 -7.58 -10.52
N VAL A 229 -6.62 -7.33 -10.38
CA VAL A 229 -6.09 -6.00 -10.03
C VAL A 229 -6.29 -5.01 -11.17
N GLN A 230 -6.00 -5.41 -12.41
CA GLN A 230 -6.21 -4.56 -13.58
C GLN A 230 -7.69 -4.28 -13.83
N GLN A 231 -8.56 -5.26 -13.65
CA GLN A 231 -9.99 -5.10 -13.77
C GLN A 231 -10.52 -4.09 -12.74
N ALA A 232 -10.11 -4.22 -11.48
CA ALA A 232 -10.51 -3.28 -10.42
C ALA A 232 -10.04 -1.84 -10.74
N HIS A 233 -8.81 -1.69 -11.24
CA HIS A 233 -8.30 -0.38 -11.67
C HIS A 233 -9.10 0.20 -12.84
N ALA A 234 -9.31 -0.59 -13.91
CA ALA A 234 -10.06 -0.16 -15.09
C ALA A 234 -11.52 0.17 -14.76
N ASP A 235 -12.10 -0.56 -13.81
CA ASP A 235 -13.43 -0.36 -13.30
C ASP A 235 -13.56 0.97 -12.54
N ALA A 236 -12.62 1.25 -11.61
CA ALA A 236 -12.57 2.53 -10.92
C ALA A 236 -12.38 3.70 -11.90
N ALA A 237 -11.50 3.56 -12.89
CA ALA A 237 -11.30 4.54 -13.96
C ALA A 237 -12.57 4.74 -14.80
N SER A 238 -13.30 3.66 -15.10
CA SER A 238 -14.59 3.74 -15.85
C SER A 238 -15.65 4.46 -15.05
N THR A 239 -15.75 4.21 -13.75
CA THR A 239 -16.67 4.91 -12.85
C THR A 239 -16.46 6.43 -12.92
N LEU A 240 -15.19 6.86 -12.89
CA LEU A 240 -14.84 8.28 -12.97
C LEU A 240 -15.16 8.88 -14.35
N ARG A 241 -14.93 8.15 -15.44
CA ARG A 241 -15.30 8.60 -16.80
C ARG A 241 -16.80 8.76 -16.95
N TRP A 242 -17.58 7.77 -16.51
CA TRP A 242 -19.03 7.84 -16.56
C TRP A 242 -19.61 8.98 -15.71
N ALA A 243 -19.01 9.23 -14.54
CA ALA A 243 -19.38 10.39 -13.74
C ALA A 243 -19.14 11.70 -14.48
N ALA A 244 -18.01 11.83 -15.20
CA ALA A 244 -17.72 12.99 -16.02
C ALA A 244 -18.72 13.14 -17.19
N ASP A 245 -19.06 12.04 -17.89
CA ASP A 245 -20.05 12.03 -18.97
C ASP A 245 -21.44 12.41 -18.48
N LEU A 246 -21.78 12.06 -17.24
CA LEU A 246 -23.04 12.43 -16.58
C LEU A 246 -23.00 13.82 -15.93
N HIS A 247 -21.92 14.59 -16.12
CA HIS A 247 -21.71 15.90 -15.51
C HIS A 247 -21.82 15.91 -13.97
N LEU A 248 -21.60 14.76 -13.33
CA LEU A 248 -21.52 14.66 -11.89
C LEU A 248 -20.19 15.26 -11.43
N ALA A 249 -20.26 16.52 -10.99
CA ALA A 249 -19.08 17.21 -10.50
C ALA A 249 -18.52 16.47 -9.28
N ARG A 250 -17.19 16.29 -9.23
CA ARG A 250 -16.51 16.16 -7.95
C ARG A 250 -16.69 17.52 -7.26
N VAL A 251 -17.63 17.61 -6.35
CA VAL A 251 -17.76 18.81 -5.51
C VAL A 251 -16.39 19.03 -4.88
N GLY A 252 -15.84 20.23 -5.04
CA GLY A 252 -14.48 20.55 -4.62
C GLY A 252 -14.21 19.99 -3.24
N LEU A 253 -13.01 19.43 -3.04
CA LEU A 253 -12.54 18.67 -1.88
C LEU A 253 -12.62 19.48 -0.56
N GLY A 254 -13.81 19.96 -0.19
CA GLY A 254 -14.13 20.39 1.16
C GLY A 254 -14.20 19.13 2.05
N GLU A 255 -13.82 19.25 3.32
CA GLU A 255 -13.74 18.13 4.27
C GLU A 255 -15.09 17.41 4.46
N ARG A 256 -16.22 18.10 4.28
CA ARG A 256 -17.57 17.61 4.58
C ARG A 256 -18.09 16.42 3.77
N PRO A 257 -17.93 16.31 2.43
CA PRO A 257 -18.51 15.18 1.71
C PRO A 257 -17.95 13.82 2.16
N MET A 258 -16.69 13.78 2.59
CA MET A 258 -16.04 12.53 2.95
C MET A 258 -16.55 11.93 4.27
N GLU A 259 -17.20 12.72 5.12
CA GLU A 259 -17.84 12.24 6.37
C GLU A 259 -19.06 11.36 6.11
N LEU A 260 -19.62 11.41 4.91
CA LEU A 260 -20.76 10.61 4.50
C LEU A 260 -20.42 9.14 4.21
N LEU A 261 -19.14 8.81 4.10
CA LEU A 261 -18.66 7.44 3.87
C LEU A 261 -18.73 6.62 5.16
N THR A 262 -19.88 6.03 5.44
CA THR A 262 -20.17 5.30 6.69
C THR A 262 -20.52 3.84 6.49
N ALA A 263 -20.77 3.41 5.24
CA ALA A 263 -21.09 2.02 4.96
C ALA A 263 -19.89 1.10 5.27
N LYS A 264 -20.16 -0.10 5.78
CA LYS A 264 -19.13 -1.07 6.18
C LYS A 264 -18.09 -1.28 5.06
N ALA A 265 -18.54 -1.51 3.83
CA ALA A 265 -17.63 -1.73 2.70
C ALA A 265 -16.78 -0.48 2.33
N GLU A 266 -17.30 0.73 2.54
CA GLU A 266 -16.54 1.97 2.38
C GLU A 266 -15.45 2.08 3.42
N LEU A 267 -15.75 1.80 4.70
CA LEU A 267 -14.79 1.84 5.80
C LEU A 267 -13.70 0.77 5.66
N GLU A 268 -14.04 -0.44 5.22
CA GLU A 268 -13.09 -1.51 4.93
C GLU A 268 -12.11 -1.10 3.82
N LEU A 269 -12.62 -0.54 2.72
CA LEU A 269 -11.77 -0.05 1.63
C LEU A 269 -10.89 1.11 2.10
N LEU A 270 -11.45 2.10 2.80
CA LEU A 270 -10.70 3.21 3.39
C LEU A 270 -9.56 2.73 4.30
N GLY A 271 -9.85 1.75 5.15
CA GLY A 271 -8.86 1.13 6.03
C GLY A 271 -7.72 0.48 5.24
N LEU A 272 -8.04 -0.31 4.21
CA LEU A 272 -7.01 -0.89 3.34
C LEU A 272 -6.19 0.19 2.65
N LEU A 273 -6.81 1.18 2.02
CA LEU A 273 -6.08 2.26 1.34
C LEU A 273 -5.09 2.96 2.26
N ALA A 274 -5.47 3.22 3.51
CA ALA A 274 -4.63 3.89 4.50
C ALA A 274 -3.30 3.15 4.80
N TRP A 275 -3.28 1.83 4.62
CA TRP A 275 -2.11 0.99 4.90
C TRP A 275 -1.10 0.91 3.74
N LEU A 276 -1.43 1.35 2.53
CA LEU A 276 -0.57 1.17 1.36
C LEU A 276 0.88 1.63 1.57
N PRO A 277 1.18 2.85 2.07
CA PRO A 277 2.57 3.29 2.24
C PRO A 277 3.35 2.45 3.25
N VAL A 278 2.70 2.03 4.34
CA VAL A 278 3.33 1.17 5.36
C VAL A 278 3.58 -0.24 4.82
N ARG A 279 2.65 -0.80 4.04
CA ARG A 279 2.84 -2.10 3.40
C ARG A 279 4.00 -2.10 2.43
N VAL A 280 4.13 -1.03 1.63
CA VAL A 280 5.27 -0.84 0.73
C VAL A 280 6.59 -0.75 1.50
N ALA A 281 6.64 0.07 2.54
CA ALA A 281 7.85 0.20 3.38
C ALA A 281 8.19 -1.10 4.10
N ALA A 282 7.19 -1.79 4.66
CA ALA A 282 7.40 -3.07 5.34
C ALA A 282 7.91 -4.17 4.39
N ALA A 283 7.39 -4.21 3.16
CA ALA A 283 7.88 -5.12 2.12
C ALA A 283 9.34 -4.84 1.76
N ALA A 284 9.72 -3.55 1.67
CA ALA A 284 11.12 -3.16 1.47
C ALA A 284 12.03 -3.57 2.63
N CYS A 285 11.64 -3.24 3.88
CA CYS A 285 12.43 -3.56 5.09
C CYS A 285 12.64 -5.07 5.28
N ARG A 286 11.63 -5.87 4.94
CA ARG A 286 11.67 -7.33 5.12
C ARG A 286 12.24 -8.08 3.93
N HIS A 287 12.58 -7.39 2.85
CA HIS A 287 12.96 -8.01 1.58
C HIS A 287 11.90 -8.98 1.06
N ARG A 288 10.62 -8.61 1.22
CA ARG A 288 9.45 -9.40 0.83
C ARG A 288 8.62 -8.69 -0.23
N PRO A 289 9.16 -8.50 -1.45
CA PRO A 289 8.44 -7.79 -2.52
C PRO A 289 7.12 -8.47 -2.90
N ASP A 290 6.99 -9.79 -2.65
CA ASP A 290 5.78 -10.59 -2.90
C ASP A 290 4.56 -10.17 -2.05
N GLU A 291 4.74 -9.40 -0.99
CA GLU A 291 3.65 -8.91 -0.16
C GLU A 291 2.84 -7.81 -0.85
N VAL A 292 3.48 -7.01 -1.72
CA VAL A 292 2.79 -5.90 -2.40
C VAL A 292 1.74 -6.40 -3.40
N PRO A 293 2.01 -7.32 -4.35
CA PRO A 293 0.98 -7.85 -5.23
C PRO A 293 -0.21 -8.46 -4.47
N ARG A 294 0.05 -9.22 -3.41
CA ARG A 294 -1.01 -9.81 -2.57
C ARG A 294 -1.88 -8.76 -1.90
N TYR A 295 -1.27 -7.66 -1.50
CA TYR A 295 -1.99 -6.55 -0.93
C TYR A 295 -2.85 -5.82 -1.97
N LEU A 296 -2.37 -5.67 -3.19
CA LEU A 296 -3.16 -5.11 -4.29
C LEU A 296 -4.38 -5.97 -4.64
N GLU A 297 -4.26 -7.29 -4.54
CA GLU A 297 -5.39 -8.22 -4.71
C GLU A 297 -6.47 -7.94 -3.65
N GLN A 298 -6.08 -7.72 -2.37
CA GLN A 298 -7.02 -7.36 -1.30
C GLN A 298 -7.70 -6.01 -1.56
N VAL A 299 -6.94 -5.00 -2.02
CA VAL A 299 -7.50 -3.68 -2.37
C VAL A 299 -8.48 -3.81 -3.54
N ALA A 300 -8.15 -4.64 -4.55
CA ALA A 300 -9.01 -4.87 -5.70
C ALA A 300 -10.34 -5.55 -5.31
N GLU A 301 -10.28 -6.58 -4.47
CA GLU A 301 -11.47 -7.27 -3.94
C GLU A 301 -12.34 -6.31 -3.10
N ALA A 302 -11.71 -5.53 -2.22
CA ALA A 302 -12.42 -4.55 -1.40
C ALA A 302 -13.09 -3.45 -2.25
N TRP A 303 -12.42 -2.97 -3.30
CA TRP A 303 -13.03 -2.04 -4.25
C TRP A 303 -14.25 -2.64 -4.93
N MET A 304 -14.14 -3.85 -5.47
CA MET A 304 -15.26 -4.52 -6.16
C MET A 304 -16.44 -4.75 -5.21
N THR A 305 -16.17 -5.12 -3.95
CA THR A 305 -17.19 -5.27 -2.92
C THR A 305 -17.84 -3.92 -2.57
N CYS A 306 -17.04 -2.88 -2.37
CA CYS A 306 -17.51 -1.54 -2.06
C CYS A 306 -18.41 -0.99 -3.18
N ARG A 307 -17.97 -1.10 -4.43
CA ARG A 307 -18.75 -0.68 -5.59
C ARG A 307 -20.11 -1.38 -5.69
N GLN A 308 -20.16 -2.69 -5.36
CA GLN A 308 -21.42 -3.43 -5.38
C GLN A 308 -22.33 -3.04 -4.23
N ALA A 309 -21.79 -2.82 -3.04
CA ALA A 309 -22.56 -2.51 -1.84
C ALA A 309 -22.99 -1.04 -1.76
N ALA A 310 -22.12 -0.12 -2.20
CA ALA A 310 -22.27 1.32 -2.07
C ALA A 310 -21.84 2.04 -3.37
N PRO A 311 -22.60 1.89 -4.48
CA PRO A 311 -22.20 2.47 -5.76
C PRO A 311 -22.29 4.00 -5.73
N ALA A 312 -21.36 4.67 -6.42
CA ALA A 312 -21.39 6.11 -6.68
C ALA A 312 -22.37 6.47 -7.82
N LEU A 313 -22.54 5.53 -8.75
CA LEU A 313 -23.39 5.62 -9.95
C LEU A 313 -24.33 4.41 -9.97
N PRO A 314 -25.45 4.43 -10.74
CA PRO A 314 -26.29 3.26 -10.88
C PRO A 314 -25.48 2.04 -11.33
N PHE A 315 -25.54 0.93 -10.58
CA PHE A 315 -24.79 -0.26 -10.86
C PHE A 315 -25.49 -1.54 -10.40
N GLY A 316 -25.54 -2.55 -11.26
CA GLY A 316 -26.08 -3.87 -10.93
C GLY A 316 -27.51 -3.86 -10.38
N GLY A 317 -28.38 -2.97 -10.90
CA GLY A 317 -29.75 -2.80 -10.43
C GLY A 317 -29.90 -1.94 -9.17
N ARG A 318 -28.80 -1.42 -8.61
CA ARG A 318 -28.82 -0.44 -7.51
C ARG A 318 -28.83 0.97 -8.08
N ALA A 319 -29.64 1.85 -7.51
CA ALA A 319 -29.63 3.27 -7.81
C ALA A 319 -28.37 3.95 -7.29
N ALA A 320 -27.99 5.08 -7.89
CA ALA A 320 -27.05 6.02 -7.27
C ALA A 320 -27.65 6.56 -5.97
N PRO A 321 -26.82 7.08 -5.04
CA PRO A 321 -27.35 7.77 -3.87
C PRO A 321 -28.14 9.01 -4.32
N ASP A 322 -29.25 9.28 -3.63
CA ASP A 322 -30.07 10.46 -3.87
C ASP A 322 -29.34 11.75 -3.48
N GLU A 323 -28.36 11.66 -2.58
CA GLU A 323 -27.54 12.77 -2.10
C GLU A 323 -26.32 12.98 -3.01
N PRO A 324 -26.23 14.10 -3.75
CA PRO A 324 -25.08 14.38 -4.64
C PRO A 324 -23.73 14.40 -3.92
N GLU A 325 -23.72 14.85 -2.66
CA GLU A 325 -22.53 14.90 -1.82
C GLU A 325 -21.99 13.49 -1.52
N LEU A 326 -22.86 12.53 -1.24
CA LEU A 326 -22.47 11.13 -1.02
C LEU A 326 -21.96 10.51 -2.33
N ALA A 327 -22.62 10.79 -3.47
CA ALA A 327 -22.10 10.37 -4.77
C ALA A 327 -20.70 10.93 -5.04
N SER A 328 -20.48 12.21 -4.75
CA SER A 328 -19.18 12.87 -4.88
C SER A 328 -18.12 12.24 -3.97
N ALA A 329 -18.44 11.96 -2.70
CA ALA A 329 -17.53 11.29 -1.76
C ALA A 329 -17.13 9.90 -2.27
N ARG A 330 -18.08 9.12 -2.80
CA ARG A 330 -17.82 7.80 -3.40
C ARG A 330 -16.98 7.89 -4.67
N LEU A 331 -17.10 8.94 -5.46
CA LEU A 331 -16.22 9.19 -6.61
C LEU A 331 -14.79 9.50 -6.18
N VAL A 332 -14.59 10.24 -5.10
CA VAL A 332 -13.26 10.46 -4.51
C VAL A 332 -12.67 9.15 -4.02
N LEU A 333 -13.46 8.29 -3.38
CA LEU A 333 -13.03 6.96 -2.94
C LEU A 333 -12.64 6.07 -4.13
N ALA A 334 -13.40 6.13 -5.23
CA ALA A 334 -13.07 5.44 -6.49
C ALA A 334 -11.72 5.93 -7.05
N ASP A 335 -11.46 7.23 -7.02
CA ASP A 335 -10.18 7.80 -7.49
C ASP A 335 -9.02 7.40 -6.59
N ALA A 336 -9.22 7.34 -5.27
CA ALA A 336 -8.22 6.84 -4.33
C ALA A 336 -7.88 5.36 -4.58
N ALA A 337 -8.88 4.51 -4.81
CA ALA A 337 -8.68 3.10 -5.16
C ALA A 337 -7.93 2.96 -6.49
N ARG A 338 -8.32 3.72 -7.53
CA ARG A 338 -7.62 3.78 -8.82
C ARG A 338 -6.16 4.17 -8.64
N ALA A 339 -5.88 5.25 -7.89
CA ALA A 339 -4.53 5.73 -7.64
C ALA A 339 -3.67 4.69 -6.89
N ALA A 340 -4.22 4.06 -5.86
CA ALA A 340 -3.55 3.02 -5.08
C ALA A 340 -3.18 1.80 -5.94
N LEU A 341 -4.13 1.29 -6.75
CA LEU A 341 -3.90 0.17 -7.64
C LEU A 341 -2.87 0.51 -8.73
N ALA A 342 -2.95 1.70 -9.31
CA ALA A 342 -1.97 2.17 -10.29
C ALA A 342 -0.56 2.31 -9.69
N ALA A 343 -0.44 2.93 -8.51
CA ALA A 343 0.82 3.08 -7.80
C ALA A 343 1.45 1.73 -7.46
N GLY A 344 0.66 0.80 -6.93
CA GLY A 344 1.13 -0.54 -6.62
C GLY A 344 1.54 -1.34 -7.87
N LEU A 345 0.78 -1.30 -8.97
CA LEU A 345 1.16 -1.93 -10.23
C LEU A 345 2.47 -1.34 -10.77
N ALA A 346 2.66 -0.02 -10.71
CA ALA A 346 3.90 0.63 -11.13
C ALA A 346 5.11 0.13 -10.33
N LEU A 347 4.95 -0.13 -9.01
CA LEU A 347 5.99 -0.73 -8.15
C LEU A 347 6.32 -2.18 -8.52
N THR A 348 5.42 -2.89 -9.22
CA THR A 348 5.70 -4.21 -9.79
C THR A 348 6.25 -4.17 -11.23
N GLY A 349 6.33 -2.99 -11.83
CA GLY A 349 6.78 -2.79 -13.21
C GLY A 349 5.69 -3.00 -14.25
N ILE A 350 4.45 -2.80 -13.87
CA ILE A 350 3.28 -2.97 -14.73
C ILE A 350 2.54 -1.64 -14.82
N THR A 351 2.23 -1.23 -16.04
CA THR A 351 1.39 -0.06 -16.27
C THR A 351 -0.08 -0.45 -16.06
N ALA A 352 -0.78 0.31 -15.25
CA ALA A 352 -2.22 0.15 -15.07
C ALA A 352 -2.97 0.59 -16.33
N SER A 353 -3.84 -0.28 -16.87
CA SER A 353 -4.69 0.04 -18.02
C SER A 353 -6.00 0.65 -17.54
N GLU A 354 -6.43 1.74 -18.16
CA GLU A 354 -7.74 2.34 -17.88
C GLU A 354 -8.90 1.64 -18.59
N ARG A 355 -8.60 0.75 -19.53
CA ARG A 355 -9.57 -0.05 -20.29
C ARG A 355 -9.07 -1.48 -20.42
N MET A 356 -9.96 -2.43 -20.31
CA MET A 356 -9.69 -3.86 -20.50
C MET A 356 -10.52 -4.43 -21.64
#